data_3d304cdaf60c8ce10e3bac029ff5d83e
#
_entry.id   3d304cdaf60c8ce10e3bac029ff5d83e
#
_cell.length_a   1.000
_cell.length_b   1.000
_cell.length_c   1.000
_cell.angle_alpha   90.00
_cell.angle_beta   90.00
_cell.angle_gamma   90.00
#
_symmetry.space_group_name_H-M   'P 1'
#
loop_
_entity.id
_entity.type
_entity.pdbx_description
1 polymer ?
#
loop_
_entity_poly.entity_id
_entity_poly.type
_entity_poly.pdbx_seq_one_letter_code
_entity_poly.pdbx_strand_id
1 'polypeptide(L)'
;MSMRANRVAEQMKKELGEIIGRKLKDPRIGFVTVTDVAVTGDLQQATIYITVLDGDRNDTLRALEKAKGFIRSEIGQRIRLRVTPELLFEFDESAAYGN
;
A
#
# COMPACT_ATOMS: atom_id res chain seq x y z
N MET A 1 15.59 4.85 13.94
CA MET A 1 14.59 4.08 13.18
C MET A 1 14.32 2.74 13.87
N SER A 2 13.06 2.34 13.88
CA SER A 2 12.66 1.09 14.52
C SER A 2 12.89 -0.08 13.58
N MET A 3 13.63 -1.09 14.03
CA MET A 3 13.80 -2.33 13.26
C MET A 3 12.46 -3.05 13.11
N ARG A 4 11.62 -2.95 14.12
CA ARG A 4 10.28 -3.56 14.06
C ARG A 4 9.43 -2.91 12.97
N ALA A 5 9.46 -1.57 12.89
CA ALA A 5 8.72 -0.86 11.86
C ALA A 5 9.23 -1.24 10.47
N ASN A 6 10.54 -1.41 10.30
CA ASN A 6 11.10 -1.82 9.02
C ASN A 6 10.67 -3.22 8.63
N ARG A 7 10.60 -4.15 9.58
CA ARG A 7 10.13 -5.51 9.31
C ARG A 7 8.66 -5.52 8.93
N VAL A 8 7.86 -4.76 9.66
CA VAL A 8 6.43 -4.64 9.35
C VAL A 8 6.26 -4.05 7.96
N ALA A 9 7.02 -3.01 7.63
CA ALA A 9 6.95 -2.37 6.31
C ALA A 9 7.27 -3.36 5.19
N GLU A 10 8.31 -4.16 5.35
CA GLU A 10 8.69 -5.17 4.35
C GLU A 10 7.60 -6.21 4.18
N GLN A 11 7.03 -6.68 5.28
CA GLN A 11 5.96 -7.66 5.24
C GLN A 11 4.70 -7.06 4.62
N MET A 12 4.36 -5.82 4.97
CA MET A 12 3.22 -5.12 4.39
C MET A 12 3.39 -4.94 2.89
N LYS A 13 4.60 -4.58 2.44
CA LYS A 13 4.87 -4.41 1.02
C LYS A 13 4.56 -5.68 0.23
N LYS A 14 4.98 -6.81 0.74
CA LYS A 14 4.72 -8.10 0.12
C LYS A 14 3.24 -8.43 0.08
N GLU A 15 2.56 -8.28 1.22
CA GLU A 15 1.14 -8.61 1.31
C GLU A 15 0.29 -7.65 0.49
N LEU A 16 0.62 -6.36 0.51
CA LEU A 16 -0.12 -5.38 -0.26
C LEU A 16 -0.01 -5.63 -1.76
N GLY A 17 1.16 -6.05 -2.22
CA GLY A 17 1.31 -6.43 -3.62
C GLY A 17 0.36 -7.53 -4.03
N GLU A 18 0.17 -8.54 -3.17
CA GLU A 18 -0.78 -9.61 -3.43
C GLU A 18 -2.22 -9.14 -3.34
N ILE A 19 -2.55 -8.38 -2.30
CA ILE A 19 -3.93 -7.94 -2.09
C ILE A 19 -4.39 -7.07 -3.26
N ILE A 20 -3.58 -6.08 -3.62
CA ILE A 20 -3.93 -5.15 -4.69
C ILE A 20 -3.91 -5.85 -6.04
N GLY A 21 -2.94 -6.73 -6.26
CA GLY A 21 -2.80 -7.42 -7.54
C GLY A 21 -3.80 -8.52 -7.79
N ARG A 22 -4.25 -9.20 -6.74
CA ARG A 22 -5.09 -10.39 -6.89
C ARG A 22 -6.49 -10.27 -6.33
N LYS A 23 -6.65 -9.54 -5.24
CA LYS A 23 -7.95 -9.47 -4.53
C LYS A 23 -8.82 -8.32 -4.98
N LEU A 24 -8.23 -7.23 -5.37
CA LEU A 24 -9.01 -6.08 -5.84
C LEU A 24 -9.35 -6.27 -7.31
N LYS A 25 -10.64 -6.24 -7.59
CA LYS A 25 -11.14 -6.45 -8.95
C LYS A 25 -11.88 -5.22 -9.49
N ASP A 26 -11.44 -4.06 -9.07
CA ASP A 26 -12.00 -2.80 -9.56
C ASP A 26 -11.30 -2.44 -10.88
N PRO A 27 -12.03 -2.32 -11.99
CA PRO A 27 -11.41 -2.00 -13.27
C PRO A 27 -10.76 -0.62 -13.31
N ARG A 28 -11.08 0.25 -12.34
CA ARG A 28 -10.43 1.57 -12.26
C ARG A 28 -9.02 1.47 -11.68
N ILE A 29 -8.70 0.35 -11.04
CA ILE A 29 -7.35 0.08 -10.57
C ILE A 29 -6.65 -0.65 -11.70
N GLY A 30 -5.88 0.07 -12.50
CA GLY A 30 -5.14 -0.52 -13.59
C GLY A 30 -3.95 -1.34 -13.08
N PHE A 31 -2.85 -1.27 -13.78
CA PHE A 31 -1.64 -1.94 -13.32
C PHE A 31 -0.98 -1.09 -12.26
N VAL A 32 -1.26 -1.41 -10.99
CA VAL A 32 -0.69 -0.72 -9.83
C VAL A 32 0.40 -1.59 -9.24
N THR A 33 1.55 -0.98 -9.02
CA THR A 33 2.67 -1.64 -8.36
C THR A 33 2.97 -0.93 -7.04
N VAL A 34 3.08 -1.69 -5.96
CA VAL A 34 3.53 -1.16 -4.68
C VAL A 34 5.05 -1.12 -4.73
N THR A 35 5.62 0.08 -4.70
CA THR A 35 7.06 0.25 -4.82
C THR A 35 7.75 0.31 -3.47
N ASP A 36 7.06 0.79 -2.45
CA ASP A 36 7.64 0.86 -1.11
C ASP A 36 6.54 1.05 -0.08
N VAL A 37 6.88 0.80 1.18
CA VAL A 37 6.00 1.04 2.32
C VAL A 37 6.84 1.62 3.43
N ALA A 38 6.38 2.72 4.01
CA ALA A 38 7.04 3.35 5.16
C ALA A 38 6.09 3.33 6.36
N VAL A 39 6.50 2.69 7.44
CA VAL A 39 5.68 2.57 8.65
C VAL A 39 6.30 3.43 9.75
N THR A 40 5.46 4.20 10.44
CA THR A 40 5.94 5.02 11.56
C THR A 40 6.45 4.13 12.70
N GLY A 41 7.36 4.68 13.51
CA GLY A 41 7.99 3.92 14.57
C GLY A 41 7.01 3.34 15.59
N ASP A 42 5.87 4.02 15.80
CA ASP A 42 4.81 3.55 16.69
C ASP A 42 3.84 2.59 16.00
N LEU A 43 4.07 2.25 14.73
CA LEU A 43 3.25 1.34 13.95
C LEU A 43 1.80 1.81 13.76
N GLN A 44 1.54 3.10 13.85
CA GLN A 44 0.19 3.62 13.73
C GLN A 44 -0.18 4.06 12.32
N GLN A 45 0.82 4.36 11.50
CA GLN A 45 0.57 4.87 10.17
C GLN A 45 1.52 4.24 9.17
N ALA A 46 0.99 3.86 8.02
CA ALA A 46 1.79 3.27 6.94
C ALA A 46 1.52 4.05 5.66
N THR A 47 2.58 4.56 5.04
CA THR A 47 2.49 5.21 3.74
C THR A 47 2.87 4.19 2.68
N ILE A 48 1.97 3.99 1.73
CA ILE A 48 2.13 3.00 0.68
C ILE A 48 2.41 3.72 -0.63
N TYR A 49 3.62 3.54 -1.13
CA TYR A 49 4.04 4.19 -2.38
C TYR A 49 3.70 3.28 -3.54
N ILE A 50 3.02 3.85 -4.53
CA ILE A 50 2.54 3.10 -5.68
C ILE A 50 2.93 3.79 -6.98
N THR A 51 3.02 2.98 -8.04
CA THR A 51 3.10 3.50 -9.40
C THR A 51 1.94 2.94 -10.20
N VAL A 52 1.45 3.72 -11.15
CA VAL A 52 0.38 3.32 -12.06
C VAL A 52 0.94 3.29 -13.46
N LEU A 53 0.96 2.11 -14.07
CA LEU A 53 1.48 1.95 -15.42
C LEU A 53 0.44 2.19 -16.49
N ASP A 54 -0.82 2.01 -16.14
CA ASP A 54 -1.92 2.16 -17.08
C ASP A 54 -3.12 2.67 -16.30
N GLY A 55 -3.82 3.65 -16.89
CA GLY A 55 -5.01 4.22 -16.30
C GLY A 55 -4.76 5.59 -15.67
N ASP A 56 -5.84 6.18 -15.19
CA ASP A 56 -5.81 7.51 -14.60
C ASP A 56 -5.39 7.44 -13.13
N ARG A 57 -4.42 8.27 -12.75
CA ARG A 57 -3.90 8.27 -11.38
C ARG A 57 -4.99 8.63 -10.36
N ASN A 58 -5.83 9.60 -10.70
CA ASN A 58 -6.89 10.03 -9.79
C ASN A 58 -7.95 8.94 -9.60
N ASP A 59 -8.35 8.29 -10.69
CA ASP A 59 -9.31 7.19 -10.61
C ASP A 59 -8.75 6.02 -9.80
N THR A 60 -7.48 5.71 -10.03
CA THR A 60 -6.82 4.65 -9.28
C THR A 60 -6.78 4.98 -7.80
N LEU A 61 -6.41 6.21 -7.45
CA LEU A 61 -6.35 6.61 -6.05
C LEU A 61 -7.72 6.55 -5.39
N ARG A 62 -8.76 7.00 -6.08
CA ARG A 62 -10.13 6.92 -5.56
C ARG A 62 -10.54 5.48 -5.30
N ALA A 63 -10.22 4.59 -6.22
CA ALA A 63 -10.56 3.18 -6.06
C ALA A 63 -9.82 2.57 -4.88
N LEU A 64 -8.55 2.90 -4.70
CA LEU A 64 -7.77 2.43 -3.56
C LEU A 64 -8.32 2.98 -2.25
N GLU A 65 -8.71 4.26 -2.24
CA GLU A 65 -9.30 4.87 -1.04
C GLU A 65 -10.62 4.18 -0.67
N LYS A 66 -11.43 3.84 -1.65
CA LYS A 66 -12.66 3.09 -1.38
C LYS A 66 -12.39 1.69 -0.85
N ALA A 67 -11.33 1.06 -1.33
CA ALA A 67 -10.96 -0.29 -0.92
C ALA A 67 -10.14 -0.31 0.37
N LYS A 68 -9.83 0.85 0.93
CA LYS A 68 -8.91 0.95 2.08
C LYS A 68 -9.35 0.07 3.25
N GLY A 69 -10.64 0.06 3.58
CA GLY A 69 -11.15 -0.77 4.66
C GLY A 69 -10.92 -2.26 4.42
N PHE A 70 -11.17 -2.70 3.19
CA PHE A 70 -10.93 -4.08 2.80
C PHE A 70 -9.44 -4.40 2.90
N ILE A 71 -8.59 -3.51 2.39
CA ILE A 71 -7.14 -3.71 2.41
C ILE A 71 -6.64 -3.81 3.85
N ARG A 72 -7.10 -2.91 4.73
CA ARG A 72 -6.71 -2.96 6.15
C ARG A 72 -7.14 -4.27 6.79
N SER A 73 -8.35 -4.72 6.48
CA SER A 73 -8.86 -5.97 7.01
C SER A 73 -7.98 -7.16 6.58
N GLU A 74 -7.61 -7.19 5.30
CA GLU A 74 -6.73 -8.24 4.78
C GLU A 74 -5.36 -8.19 5.45
N ILE A 75 -4.80 -7.01 5.62
CA ILE A 75 -3.51 -6.84 6.29
C ILE A 75 -3.61 -7.34 7.74
N GLY A 76 -4.69 -6.99 8.43
CA GLY A 76 -4.89 -7.43 9.80
C GLY A 76 -4.99 -8.94 9.95
N GLN A 77 -5.48 -9.63 8.94
CA GLN A 77 -5.57 -11.08 8.95
C GLN A 77 -4.23 -11.75 8.63
N ARG A 78 -3.41 -11.10 7.81
CA ARG A 78 -2.15 -11.67 7.34
C ARG A 78 -0.96 -11.34 8.23
N ILE A 79 -1.01 -10.20 8.90
CA ILE A 79 0.06 -9.73 9.76
C ILE A 79 -0.49 -9.54 11.16
N ARG A 80 0.08 -10.25 12.12
CA ARG A 80 -0.37 -10.17 13.51
C ARG A 80 0.20 -8.92 14.15
N LEU A 81 -0.61 -7.87 14.17
CA LEU A 81 -0.30 -6.62 14.84
C LEU A 81 -1.40 -6.33 15.85
N ARG A 82 -1.03 -5.65 16.93
CA ARG A 82 -1.99 -5.24 17.93
C ARG A 82 -3.08 -4.36 17.34
N VAL A 83 -2.65 -3.42 16.50
CA VAL A 83 -3.53 -2.51 15.78
C VAL A 83 -3.01 -2.42 14.36
N THR A 84 -3.90 -2.52 13.38
CA THR A 84 -3.50 -2.36 11.98
C THR A 84 -3.25 -0.88 11.71
N PRO A 85 -2.11 -0.50 11.13
CA PRO A 85 -1.82 0.90 10.86
C PRO A 85 -2.84 1.52 9.92
N GLU A 86 -3.01 2.84 10.05
CA GLU A 86 -3.75 3.61 9.05
C GLU A 86 -2.97 3.60 7.74
N LEU A 87 -3.68 3.48 6.63
CA LEU A 87 -3.07 3.40 5.32
C LEU A 87 -3.17 4.75 4.61
N LEU A 88 -2.04 5.20 4.05
CA LEU A 88 -1.99 6.37 3.20
C LEU A 88 -1.38 5.95 1.87
N PHE A 89 -2.04 6.26 0.78
CA PHE A 89 -1.54 5.94 -0.55
C PHE A 89 -0.90 7.17 -1.17
N GLU A 90 0.32 7.01 -1.65
CA GLU A 90 1.08 8.07 -2.29
C GLU A 90 1.69 7.56 -3.59
N PHE A 91 1.77 8.40 -4.60
CA PHE A 91 2.45 8.03 -5.82
C PHE A 91 3.96 8.13 -5.64
N ASP A 92 4.66 7.11 -6.11
CA ASP A 92 6.11 7.12 -6.07
C ASP A 92 6.62 7.91 -7.27
N GLU A 93 7.16 9.10 -6.98
CA GLU A 93 7.65 10.00 -8.01
C GLU A 93 9.12 9.77 -8.35
N SER A 94 9.81 8.89 -7.63
CA SER A 94 11.24 8.69 -7.83
C SER A 94 11.57 8.22 -9.24
N ALA A 95 10.74 7.35 -9.82
CA ALA A 95 10.94 6.86 -11.17
C ALA A 95 10.77 7.96 -12.23
N ALA A 96 9.92 8.96 -11.93
CA ALA A 96 9.64 10.05 -12.86
C ALA A 96 10.82 10.99 -13.02
N TYR A 97 11.76 11.00 -12.08
CA TYR A 97 12.92 11.87 -12.13
C TYR A 97 14.17 11.20 -12.69
N GLY A 98 14.01 10.01 -13.25
CA GLY A 98 15.04 9.39 -14.06
C GLY A 98 16.24 8.84 -13.32
N ASN A 99 16.07 8.46 -12.12
CA ASN A 99 17.18 7.82 -11.39
C ASN A 99 17.19 6.33 -11.56
#